data_e7aa23db0fffd24c0e8df3e6880c8b3c
#
_entry.id   e7aa23db0fffd24c0e8df3e6880c8b3c
#
_cell.length_a   1.000
_cell.length_b   1.000
_cell.length_c   1.000
_cell.angle_alpha   90.00
_cell.angle_beta   90.00
_cell.angle_gamma   90.00
#
_symmetry.space_group_name_H-M   'P 1'
#
loop_
_entity.id
_entity.type
_entity.pdbx_description
1 polymer ?
#
loop_
_entity_poly.entity_id
_entity_poly.type
_entity_poly.pdbx_seq_one_letter_code
_entity_poly.pdbx_strand_id
1 'polypeptide(L)'
;MRLTFHGSPFGATLRIRWWARALATILATALAPVQAVAQFTPFEAALARFDAEVAASVAEDAGGSVSVAVFAGSEVIWAKGYGWADIEGRRAADARTIGRTGSISKSFTAILMMQLVERGIVELDDRVSDYFPEIEGLIERPAGAQAITFRMLASHTAGLVREPGLEGAASGAIYGWEDKVLASIPTTAYQTAPLTEYSYSNIGFGMLGLALSRAAGVPFMELVETLIIRPLGMESTTFILDSPDLLARMSVGYARDRDTGELTSEQATLEHFGRGYKIPNGGVYSTVHDLAALGAALMGEGDVQILSEKSRSEMFNPQAPATGYGLGLFLYDSDERPPLVGHSGSVAGYNAHFAFDPQTKLGVSMFRTTSYNPPVVDLLRELTRAVR
;
A
#
# COMPACT_ATOMS: atom_id res chain seq x y z
N MET A 1 25.44 57.16 -17.25
CA MET A 1 26.40 56.26 -16.64
C MET A 1 26.03 54.83 -17.03
N ARG A 2 26.74 54.30 -18.03
CA ARG A 2 26.44 52.95 -18.60
C ARG A 2 27.23 51.92 -17.79
N LEU A 3 26.56 50.88 -17.29
CA LEU A 3 27.20 49.69 -16.75
C LEU A 3 26.84 48.50 -17.64
N THR A 4 27.87 47.98 -18.27
CA THR A 4 27.87 46.78 -19.11
C THR A 4 27.94 45.53 -18.21
N PHE A 5 27.01 44.59 -18.37
CA PHE A 5 27.12 43.28 -17.78
C PHE A 5 27.73 42.28 -18.78
N HIS A 6 28.84 41.71 -18.38
CA HIS A 6 29.48 40.58 -19.06
C HIS A 6 28.77 39.29 -18.62
N GLY A 7 28.22 38.57 -19.57
CA GLY A 7 27.70 37.21 -19.39
C GLY A 7 28.82 36.18 -19.53
N SER A 8 28.89 35.24 -18.61
CA SER A 8 29.69 34.04 -18.70
C SER A 8 28.79 32.83 -18.94
N PRO A 9 29.09 31.95 -19.91
CA PRO A 9 28.24 30.81 -20.19
C PRO A 9 28.64 29.62 -19.30
N PHE A 10 27.79 29.22 -18.38
CA PHE A 10 27.92 27.90 -17.75
C PHE A 10 27.26 26.84 -18.61
N GLY A 11 28.09 25.94 -19.13
CA GLY A 11 27.67 24.77 -19.84
C GLY A 11 27.00 23.75 -18.90
N ALA A 12 25.74 23.52 -19.09
CA ALA A 12 25.04 22.42 -18.47
C ALA A 12 25.34 21.13 -19.25
N THR A 13 26.19 20.29 -18.73
CA THR A 13 26.38 18.93 -19.22
C THR A 13 25.20 18.07 -18.73
N LEU A 14 24.25 17.85 -19.61
CA LEU A 14 23.14 16.94 -19.44
C LEU A 14 23.66 15.48 -19.39
N ARG A 15 23.67 14.89 -18.20
CA ARG A 15 23.94 13.46 -18.05
C ARG A 15 22.67 12.69 -18.40
N ILE A 16 22.48 12.37 -19.67
CA ILE A 16 21.47 11.43 -20.15
C ILE A 16 21.93 10.03 -19.73
N ARG A 17 21.28 9.45 -18.74
CA ARG A 17 21.54 8.09 -18.25
C ARG A 17 20.65 7.07 -18.97
N TRP A 18 21.24 6.26 -19.80
CA TRP A 18 21.06 4.83 -20.14
C TRP A 18 19.68 4.26 -20.60
N TRP A 19 18.59 5.00 -20.66
CA TRP A 19 17.30 4.45 -21.13
C TRP A 19 17.02 4.63 -22.64
N ALA A 20 17.92 5.29 -23.37
CA ALA A 20 17.74 5.64 -24.79
C ALA A 20 18.26 4.58 -25.79
N ARG A 21 18.52 3.33 -25.39
CA ARG A 21 19.04 2.32 -26.32
C ARG A 21 18.01 1.34 -26.89
N ALA A 22 16.73 1.48 -26.56
CA ALA A 22 15.67 0.63 -27.15
C ALA A 22 14.87 1.33 -28.27
N LEU A 23 15.14 2.59 -28.63
CA LEU A 23 14.32 3.37 -29.58
C LEU A 23 15.06 3.93 -30.79
N ALA A 24 16.32 3.57 -31.04
CA ALA A 24 17.08 4.12 -32.16
C ALA A 24 17.74 3.07 -33.04
N THR A 25 16.94 2.22 -33.70
CA THR A 25 17.40 1.49 -34.90
C THR A 25 16.22 1.22 -35.84
N ILE A 26 15.60 2.25 -36.38
CA ILE A 26 14.74 2.14 -37.57
C ILE A 26 14.92 3.45 -38.39
N LEU A 27 15.91 3.49 -39.23
CA LEU A 27 15.91 4.30 -40.47
C LEU A 27 17.01 3.80 -41.42
N ALA A 28 16.63 3.06 -42.40
CA ALA A 28 17.13 2.98 -43.74
C ALA A 28 17.15 1.54 -44.28
N THR A 29 16.10 1.16 -44.98
CA THR A 29 16.24 0.56 -46.35
C THR A 29 14.84 0.42 -46.93
N ALA A 30 14.63 0.94 -48.13
CA ALA A 30 13.35 1.03 -48.81
C ALA A 30 13.00 -0.29 -49.53
N LEU A 31 11.65 -0.50 -49.69
CA LEU A 31 10.98 -1.33 -50.71
C LEU A 31 10.86 -2.83 -50.47
N ALA A 32 9.85 -3.20 -49.68
CA ALA A 32 8.88 -4.25 -50.02
C ALA A 32 7.66 -4.06 -49.07
N PRO A 33 6.40 -4.33 -49.48
CA PRO A 33 5.28 -4.36 -48.57
C PRO A 33 5.29 -5.70 -47.82
N VAL A 34 6.18 -5.81 -46.87
CA VAL A 34 6.05 -6.78 -45.80
C VAL A 34 5.17 -6.13 -44.78
N GLN A 35 3.97 -6.65 -44.58
CA GLN A 35 3.18 -6.37 -43.37
C GLN A 35 4.11 -6.73 -42.20
N ALA A 36 4.80 -5.73 -41.68
CA ALA A 36 5.47 -5.83 -40.40
C ALA A 36 4.35 -5.97 -39.34
N VAL A 37 4.00 -7.21 -39.04
CA VAL A 37 3.32 -7.52 -37.80
C VAL A 37 4.27 -6.99 -36.73
N ALA A 38 3.93 -5.89 -36.08
CA ALA A 38 4.69 -5.35 -34.98
C ALA A 38 4.83 -6.49 -33.96
N GLN A 39 6.01 -7.06 -33.85
CA GLN A 39 6.29 -8.06 -32.83
C GLN A 39 6.38 -7.28 -31.53
N PHE A 40 5.32 -7.35 -30.71
CA PHE A 40 5.36 -6.86 -29.36
C PHE A 40 6.53 -7.51 -28.62
N THR A 41 7.26 -6.72 -27.84
CA THR A 41 8.21 -7.28 -26.88
C THR A 41 7.44 -8.17 -25.89
N PRO A 42 8.08 -9.15 -25.25
CA PRO A 42 7.42 -9.97 -24.22
C PRO A 42 6.71 -9.13 -23.15
N PHE A 43 7.29 -7.97 -22.79
CA PHE A 43 6.71 -7.01 -21.85
C PHE A 43 5.40 -6.43 -22.37
N GLU A 44 5.40 -5.86 -23.58
CA GLU A 44 4.21 -5.29 -24.20
C GLU A 44 3.10 -6.33 -24.43
N ALA A 45 3.50 -7.55 -24.80
CA ALA A 45 2.57 -8.65 -24.99
C ALA A 45 1.89 -9.07 -23.68
N ALA A 46 2.64 -9.12 -22.56
CA ALA A 46 2.10 -9.43 -21.25
C ALA A 46 1.09 -8.35 -20.81
N LEU A 47 1.45 -7.09 -20.98
CA LEU A 47 0.58 -5.96 -20.63
C LEU A 47 -0.69 -5.92 -21.48
N ALA A 48 -0.59 -6.17 -22.79
CA ALA A 48 -1.74 -6.20 -23.69
C ALA A 48 -2.70 -7.36 -23.37
N ARG A 49 -2.19 -8.54 -23.02
CA ARG A 49 -3.03 -9.67 -22.57
C ARG A 49 -3.77 -9.33 -21.29
N PHE A 50 -3.05 -8.80 -20.29
CA PHE A 50 -3.64 -8.37 -19.02
C PHE A 50 -4.72 -7.31 -19.23
N ASP A 51 -4.46 -6.29 -20.05
CA ASP A 51 -5.43 -5.22 -20.40
C ASP A 51 -6.72 -5.81 -20.99
N ALA A 52 -6.60 -6.72 -21.95
CA ALA A 52 -7.75 -7.36 -22.59
C ALA A 52 -8.54 -8.26 -21.62
N GLU A 53 -7.85 -9.03 -20.77
CA GLU A 53 -8.47 -9.89 -19.77
C GLU A 53 -9.25 -9.07 -18.74
N VAL A 54 -8.65 -8.02 -18.17
CA VAL A 54 -9.31 -7.16 -17.17
C VAL A 54 -10.52 -6.46 -17.78
N ALA A 55 -10.39 -5.93 -19.01
CA ALA A 55 -11.50 -5.27 -19.68
C ALA A 55 -12.70 -6.21 -19.89
N ALA A 56 -12.45 -7.44 -20.36
CA ALA A 56 -13.50 -8.43 -20.58
C ALA A 56 -14.16 -8.87 -19.27
N SER A 57 -13.34 -9.20 -18.24
CA SER A 57 -13.84 -9.71 -16.97
C SER A 57 -14.62 -8.66 -16.17
N VAL A 58 -14.21 -7.39 -16.20
CA VAL A 58 -14.95 -6.30 -15.56
C VAL A 58 -16.26 -6.01 -16.28
N ALA A 59 -16.28 -6.10 -17.61
CA ALA A 59 -17.51 -5.94 -18.39
C ALA A 59 -18.51 -7.07 -18.11
N GLU A 60 -18.05 -8.31 -17.93
CA GLU A 60 -18.88 -9.46 -17.59
C GLU A 60 -19.41 -9.38 -16.14
N ASP A 61 -18.57 -9.02 -15.18
CA ASP A 61 -18.96 -8.87 -13.76
C ASP A 61 -20.00 -7.75 -13.55
N ALA A 62 -19.89 -6.65 -14.31
CA ALA A 62 -20.74 -5.46 -14.26
C ALA A 62 -20.98 -4.89 -12.83
N GLY A 63 -20.16 -5.31 -11.86
CA GLY A 63 -20.36 -5.11 -10.43
C GLY A 63 -19.46 -4.05 -9.78
N GLY A 64 -18.87 -3.14 -10.55
CA GLY A 64 -17.99 -2.11 -10.00
C GLY A 64 -16.85 -1.74 -10.95
N SER A 65 -15.66 -1.54 -10.40
CA SER A 65 -14.49 -1.04 -11.12
C SER A 65 -13.20 -1.73 -10.74
N VAL A 66 -12.21 -1.60 -11.64
CA VAL A 66 -10.80 -1.87 -11.40
C VAL A 66 -9.99 -0.66 -11.86
N SER A 67 -9.04 -0.21 -11.07
CA SER A 67 -7.98 0.73 -11.46
C SER A 67 -6.63 0.05 -11.23
N VAL A 68 -5.74 0.09 -12.22
CA VAL A 68 -4.41 -0.55 -12.14
C VAL A 68 -3.36 0.43 -12.65
N ALA A 69 -2.17 0.39 -12.06
CA ALA A 69 -0.97 1.01 -12.61
C ALA A 69 0.21 0.02 -12.58
N VAL A 70 1.07 0.14 -13.59
CA VAL A 70 2.41 -0.47 -13.66
C VAL A 70 3.42 0.66 -13.60
N PHE A 71 4.44 0.53 -12.78
CA PHE A 71 5.48 1.55 -12.60
C PHE A 71 6.88 0.95 -12.67
N ALA A 72 7.83 1.77 -13.10
CA ALA A 72 9.25 1.45 -13.19
C ALA A 72 10.04 2.54 -12.48
N GLY A 73 10.74 2.20 -11.39
CA GLY A 73 11.32 3.22 -10.52
C GLY A 73 10.22 4.14 -9.98
N SER A 74 10.36 5.45 -10.20
CA SER A 74 9.39 6.48 -9.80
C SER A 74 8.39 6.85 -10.90
N GLU A 75 8.45 6.22 -12.08
CA GLU A 75 7.59 6.54 -13.21
C GLU A 75 6.44 5.54 -13.35
N VAL A 76 5.21 6.03 -13.44
CA VAL A 76 4.05 5.21 -13.86
C VAL A 76 4.09 5.07 -15.37
N ILE A 77 4.44 3.87 -15.86
CA ILE A 77 4.62 3.60 -17.30
C ILE A 77 3.32 3.15 -17.99
N TRP A 78 2.34 2.71 -17.23
CA TRP A 78 1.02 2.35 -17.70
C TRP A 78 0.01 2.46 -16.57
N ALA A 79 -1.17 3.07 -16.83
CA ALA A 79 -2.26 3.09 -15.87
C ALA A 79 -3.61 3.14 -16.58
N LYS A 80 -4.61 2.42 -16.04
CA LYS A 80 -5.95 2.33 -16.63
C LYS A 80 -7.02 2.04 -15.60
N GLY A 81 -8.25 2.56 -15.87
CA GLY A 81 -9.45 2.22 -15.14
C GLY A 81 -10.43 1.45 -16.02
N TYR A 82 -11.24 0.58 -15.41
CA TYR A 82 -12.23 -0.26 -16.05
C TYR A 82 -13.52 -0.26 -15.23
N GLY A 83 -14.67 -0.32 -15.90
CA GLY A 83 -15.98 -0.36 -15.26
C GLY A 83 -16.40 0.96 -14.63
N TRP A 84 -17.24 0.87 -13.63
CA TRP A 84 -17.91 2.00 -13.01
C TRP A 84 -17.40 2.23 -11.59
N ALA A 85 -16.75 3.37 -11.36
CA ALA A 85 -16.41 3.85 -10.03
C ALA A 85 -17.67 4.15 -9.19
N ASP A 86 -18.74 4.54 -9.86
CA ASP A 86 -20.07 4.72 -9.31
C ASP A 86 -21.07 4.23 -10.35
N ILE A 87 -21.77 3.12 -10.05
CA ILE A 87 -22.73 2.48 -10.96
C ILE A 87 -23.97 3.35 -11.10
N GLU A 88 -24.51 3.85 -9.99
CA GLU A 88 -25.74 4.65 -9.96
C GLU A 88 -25.53 6.02 -10.60
N GLY A 89 -24.43 6.68 -10.25
CA GLY A 89 -24.00 7.96 -10.82
C GLY A 89 -23.41 7.86 -12.23
N ARG A 90 -23.27 6.65 -12.79
CA ARG A 90 -22.68 6.37 -14.12
C ARG A 90 -21.30 7.01 -14.31
N ARG A 91 -20.49 7.04 -13.26
CA ARG A 91 -19.13 7.57 -13.31
C ARG A 91 -18.15 6.43 -13.58
N ALA A 92 -17.51 6.48 -14.76
CA ALA A 92 -16.48 5.51 -15.13
C ALA A 92 -15.26 5.61 -14.21
N ALA A 93 -14.60 4.47 -13.99
CA ALA A 93 -13.31 4.44 -13.29
C ALA A 93 -12.16 4.86 -14.21
N ASP A 94 -11.19 5.51 -13.64
CA ASP A 94 -9.90 5.84 -14.26
C ASP A 94 -8.75 5.58 -13.29
N ALA A 95 -7.52 5.89 -13.69
CA ALA A 95 -6.34 5.73 -12.85
C ALA A 95 -6.27 6.75 -11.68
N ARG A 96 -7.13 7.77 -11.66
CA ARG A 96 -7.25 8.77 -10.58
C ARG A 96 -8.37 8.44 -9.60
N THR A 97 -9.12 7.38 -9.86
CA THR A 97 -10.19 6.91 -8.99
C THR A 97 -9.61 6.54 -7.63
N ILE A 98 -10.19 7.11 -6.57
CA ILE A 98 -9.77 6.85 -5.19
C ILE A 98 -10.49 5.60 -4.67
N GLY A 99 -9.71 4.74 -4.02
CA GLY A 99 -10.21 3.56 -3.32
C GLY A 99 -9.72 3.50 -1.87
N ARG A 100 -10.29 2.60 -1.10
CA ARG A 100 -9.80 2.31 0.26
C ARG A 100 -8.70 1.27 0.20
N THR A 101 -7.58 1.57 0.84
CA THR A 101 -6.39 0.70 0.82
C THR A 101 -6.52 -0.54 1.69
N GLY A 102 -7.46 -0.53 2.65
CA GLY A 102 -7.53 -1.60 3.64
C GLY A 102 -6.18 -1.83 4.31
N SER A 103 -5.78 -3.08 4.42
CA SER A 103 -4.56 -3.48 5.15
C SER A 103 -3.25 -2.94 4.56
N ILE A 104 -3.23 -2.34 3.37
CA ILE A 104 -2.06 -1.59 2.88
C ILE A 104 -1.72 -0.44 3.85
N SER A 105 -2.69 0.07 4.62
CA SER A 105 -2.44 1.05 5.69
C SER A 105 -1.38 0.58 6.70
N LYS A 106 -1.19 -0.73 6.87
CA LYS A 106 -0.13 -1.30 7.72
C LYS A 106 1.27 -0.97 7.22
N SER A 107 1.44 -0.89 5.89
CA SER A 107 2.73 -0.47 5.32
C SER A 107 3.05 0.97 5.69
N PHE A 108 2.06 1.89 5.68
CA PHE A 108 2.26 3.26 6.17
C PHE A 108 2.65 3.29 7.65
N THR A 109 1.98 2.50 8.48
CA THR A 109 2.30 2.41 9.92
C THR A 109 3.70 1.87 10.18
N ALA A 110 4.12 0.85 9.41
CA ALA A 110 5.46 0.29 9.53
C ALA A 110 6.56 1.23 8.99
N ILE A 111 6.30 1.98 7.90
CA ILE A 111 7.19 3.03 7.41
C ILE A 111 7.35 4.12 8.48
N LEU A 112 6.25 4.59 9.09
CA LEU A 112 6.29 5.54 10.20
C LEU A 112 7.13 5.00 11.35
N MET A 113 6.93 3.74 11.76
CA MET A 113 7.73 3.11 12.79
C MET A 113 9.23 3.17 12.45
N MET A 114 9.62 2.80 11.24
CA MET A 114 11.02 2.83 10.82
C MET A 114 11.58 4.25 10.77
N GLN A 115 10.78 5.25 10.42
CA GLN A 115 11.20 6.64 10.46
C GLN A 115 11.42 7.15 11.89
N LEU A 116 10.62 6.69 12.86
CA LEU A 116 10.83 7.02 14.28
C LEU A 116 12.05 6.27 14.84
N VAL A 117 12.33 5.05 14.36
CA VAL A 117 13.58 4.33 14.67
C VAL A 117 14.80 5.10 14.14
N GLU A 118 14.77 5.57 12.90
CA GLU A 118 15.88 6.37 12.33
C GLU A 118 16.14 7.68 13.08
N ARG A 119 15.10 8.24 13.71
CA ARG A 119 15.19 9.43 14.55
C ARG A 119 15.59 9.14 15.99
N GLY A 120 15.75 7.88 16.38
CA GLY A 120 16.06 7.48 17.74
C GLY A 120 14.95 7.77 18.75
N ILE A 121 13.69 7.87 18.30
CA ILE A 121 12.52 8.07 19.15
C ILE A 121 12.09 6.76 19.78
N VAL A 122 12.19 5.64 19.02
CA VAL A 122 11.95 4.27 19.48
C VAL A 122 13.02 3.35 18.88
N GLU A 123 13.21 2.16 19.48
CA GLU A 123 13.93 1.05 18.88
C GLU A 123 12.96 -0.07 18.52
N LEU A 124 13.30 -0.89 17.50
CA LEU A 124 12.42 -1.99 17.07
C LEU A 124 12.11 -2.98 18.20
N ASP A 125 13.07 -3.19 19.09
CA ASP A 125 12.99 -4.16 20.17
C ASP A 125 12.67 -3.53 21.52
N ASP A 126 12.33 -2.22 21.56
CA ASP A 126 11.76 -1.57 22.75
C ASP A 126 10.44 -2.24 23.15
N ARG A 127 10.17 -2.26 24.44
CA ARG A 127 8.88 -2.70 24.97
C ARG A 127 7.81 -1.67 24.64
N VAL A 128 6.76 -2.12 23.99
CA VAL A 128 5.61 -1.24 23.68
C VAL A 128 5.00 -0.66 24.97
N SER A 129 5.05 -1.41 26.09
CA SER A 129 4.53 -0.94 27.40
C SER A 129 5.25 0.30 27.96
N ASP A 130 6.46 0.61 27.50
CA ASP A 130 7.18 1.80 27.93
C ASP A 130 6.55 3.10 27.37
N TYR A 131 5.82 2.99 26.28
CA TYR A 131 5.10 4.09 25.59
C TYR A 131 3.58 3.96 25.69
N PHE A 132 3.10 2.73 25.85
CA PHE A 132 1.68 2.38 25.90
C PHE A 132 1.44 1.33 27.02
N PRO A 133 1.49 1.74 28.30
CA PRO A 133 1.41 0.82 29.43
C PRO A 133 0.10 0.03 29.52
N GLU A 134 -1.01 0.53 28.95
CA GLU A 134 -2.29 -0.16 28.92
C GLU A 134 -2.22 -1.53 28.21
N ILE A 135 -1.21 -1.77 27.34
CA ILE A 135 -0.99 -3.08 26.70
C ILE A 135 -0.80 -4.24 27.71
N GLU A 136 -0.39 -3.94 28.93
CA GLU A 136 -0.28 -4.96 29.99
C GLU A 136 -1.65 -5.48 30.47
N GLY A 137 -2.75 -4.79 30.09
CA GLY A 137 -4.13 -5.24 30.31
C GLY A 137 -4.66 -6.29 29.34
N LEU A 138 -3.83 -6.77 28.39
CA LEU A 138 -4.17 -7.87 27.49
C LEU A 138 -4.45 -9.16 28.29
N ILE A 139 -5.47 -9.90 27.85
CA ILE A 139 -5.94 -11.12 28.55
C ILE A 139 -5.27 -12.38 28.03
N GLU A 140 -5.37 -13.47 28.80
CA GLU A 140 -4.83 -14.79 28.45
C GLU A 140 -3.31 -14.80 28.17
N ARG A 141 -2.55 -13.96 28.87
CA ARG A 141 -1.10 -13.88 28.71
C ARG A 141 -0.44 -15.21 29.10
N PRO A 142 0.32 -15.87 28.20
CA PRO A 142 1.02 -17.11 28.52
C PRO A 142 2.03 -16.90 29.64
N ALA A 143 2.16 -17.89 30.53
CA ALA A 143 3.12 -17.85 31.63
C ALA A 143 4.56 -17.72 31.09
N GLY A 144 5.32 -16.73 31.61
CA GLY A 144 6.69 -16.46 31.17
C GLY A 144 6.78 -15.77 29.78
N ALA A 145 5.67 -15.34 29.18
CA ALA A 145 5.70 -14.61 27.93
C ALA A 145 6.51 -13.32 28.05
N GLN A 146 7.42 -13.11 27.09
CA GLN A 146 8.19 -11.87 27.00
C GLN A 146 7.28 -10.66 26.70
N ALA A 147 7.78 -9.47 26.97
CA ALA A 147 7.09 -8.24 26.66
C ALA A 147 6.93 -8.07 25.13
N ILE A 148 5.81 -7.52 24.69
CA ILE A 148 5.58 -7.22 23.28
C ILE A 148 6.47 -6.03 22.86
N THR A 149 7.14 -6.17 21.71
CA THR A 149 7.97 -5.12 21.11
C THR A 149 7.33 -4.53 19.86
N PHE A 150 7.84 -3.38 19.39
CA PHE A 150 7.40 -2.77 18.13
C PHE A 150 7.58 -3.73 16.95
N ARG A 151 8.73 -4.41 16.89
CA ARG A 151 9.00 -5.46 15.88
C ARG A 151 7.91 -6.52 15.85
N MET A 152 7.53 -7.05 16.99
CA MET A 152 6.53 -8.12 17.10
C MET A 152 5.15 -7.68 16.61
N LEU A 153 4.73 -6.45 16.91
CA LEU A 153 3.46 -5.91 16.40
C LEU A 153 3.52 -5.72 14.88
N ALA A 154 4.61 -5.14 14.36
CA ALA A 154 4.79 -4.85 12.94
C ALA A 154 4.95 -6.10 12.08
N SER A 155 5.35 -7.24 12.65
CA SER A 155 5.58 -8.50 11.95
C SER A 155 4.52 -9.57 12.22
N HIS A 156 3.49 -9.25 13.02
CA HIS A 156 2.46 -10.21 13.41
C HIS A 156 3.00 -11.43 14.20
N THR A 157 4.03 -11.21 15.00
CA THR A 157 4.66 -12.26 15.85
C THR A 157 4.43 -12.03 17.34
N ALA A 158 3.55 -11.06 17.69
CA ALA A 158 3.18 -10.78 19.08
C ALA A 158 2.24 -11.83 19.71
N GLY A 159 1.77 -12.81 18.92
CA GLY A 159 0.89 -13.88 19.40
C GLY A 159 -0.53 -13.43 19.73
N LEU A 160 -1.00 -12.33 19.18
CA LEU A 160 -2.31 -11.74 19.48
C LEU A 160 -3.39 -12.27 18.55
N VAL A 161 -4.64 -12.31 19.04
CA VAL A 161 -5.83 -12.54 18.21
C VAL A 161 -5.92 -11.52 17.07
N ARG A 162 -6.63 -11.92 16.00
CA ARG A 162 -6.81 -11.03 14.82
C ARG A 162 -7.59 -9.76 15.14
N GLU A 163 -8.70 -9.90 15.86
CA GLU A 163 -9.64 -8.83 16.22
C GLU A 163 -9.87 -8.86 17.73
N PRO A 164 -10.14 -7.71 18.40
CA PRO A 164 -10.54 -7.71 19.80
C PRO A 164 -11.96 -8.28 19.96
N GLY A 165 -12.28 -8.78 21.16
CA GLY A 165 -13.60 -9.25 21.50
C GLY A 165 -14.63 -8.13 21.76
N LEU A 166 -14.25 -6.85 21.66
CA LEU A 166 -15.12 -5.71 21.88
C LEU A 166 -16.10 -5.54 20.71
N GLU A 167 -17.40 -5.61 20.99
CA GLU A 167 -18.43 -5.30 20.00
C GLU A 167 -18.31 -3.84 19.54
N GLY A 168 -18.43 -3.60 18.23
CA GLY A 168 -18.29 -2.27 17.64
C GLY A 168 -16.89 -1.67 17.72
N ALA A 169 -15.85 -2.43 18.04
CA ALA A 169 -14.46 -1.96 18.06
C ALA A 169 -14.03 -1.37 16.72
N ALA A 170 -14.48 -1.97 15.61
CA ALA A 170 -14.15 -1.56 14.24
C ALA A 170 -15.10 -0.49 13.66
N SER A 171 -15.85 0.22 14.48
CA SER A 171 -16.81 1.25 14.07
C SER A 171 -16.72 2.49 14.96
N GLY A 172 -17.33 3.59 14.52
CA GLY A 172 -17.38 4.87 15.24
C GLY A 172 -16.57 5.97 14.53
N ALA A 173 -16.66 7.18 15.04
CA ALA A 173 -16.02 8.37 14.45
C ALA A 173 -14.52 8.20 14.33
N ILE A 174 -13.95 8.75 13.24
CA ILE A 174 -12.52 8.61 12.92
C ILE A 174 -11.61 9.14 14.03
N TYR A 175 -11.96 10.26 14.66
CA TYR A 175 -11.17 10.86 15.75
C TYR A 175 -11.28 10.10 17.08
N GLY A 176 -12.19 9.16 17.23
CA GLY A 176 -12.33 8.29 18.41
C GLY A 176 -11.56 6.96 18.30
N TRP A 177 -10.67 6.81 17.33
CA TRP A 177 -9.97 5.54 17.08
C TRP A 177 -9.04 5.13 18.23
N GLU A 178 -8.40 6.10 18.90
CA GLU A 178 -7.51 5.85 20.05
C GLU A 178 -8.29 5.30 21.24
N ASP A 179 -9.44 5.89 21.56
CA ASP A 179 -10.35 5.40 22.60
C ASP A 179 -10.83 3.97 22.29
N LYS A 180 -11.05 3.66 21.01
CA LYS A 180 -11.42 2.30 20.58
C LYS A 180 -10.28 1.30 20.75
N VAL A 181 -9.03 1.69 20.51
CA VAL A 181 -7.86 0.87 20.85
C VAL A 181 -7.82 0.62 22.34
N LEU A 182 -7.89 1.65 23.17
CA LEU A 182 -7.87 1.56 24.63
C LEU A 182 -9.00 0.66 25.16
N ALA A 183 -10.22 0.88 24.71
CA ALA A 183 -11.37 0.06 25.10
C ALA A 183 -11.26 -1.40 24.65
N SER A 184 -10.46 -1.69 23.62
CA SER A 184 -10.26 -3.04 23.09
C SER A 184 -9.25 -3.85 23.92
N ILE A 185 -8.38 -3.22 24.70
CA ILE A 185 -7.32 -3.91 25.45
C ILE A 185 -7.87 -5.04 26.34
N PRO A 186 -8.86 -4.81 27.24
CA PRO A 186 -9.34 -5.84 28.16
C PRO A 186 -10.14 -6.96 27.49
N THR A 187 -10.32 -6.89 26.16
CA THR A 187 -11.00 -7.92 25.35
C THR A 187 -10.08 -8.49 24.24
N THR A 188 -8.80 -8.13 24.26
CA THR A 188 -7.80 -8.62 23.31
C THR A 188 -6.97 -9.70 24.00
N ALA A 189 -7.02 -10.93 23.49
CA ALA A 189 -6.33 -12.08 24.04
C ALA A 189 -5.00 -12.35 23.31
N TYR A 190 -4.07 -12.98 24.03
CA TYR A 190 -3.03 -13.76 23.40
C TYR A 190 -3.63 -15.05 22.85
N GLN A 191 -3.31 -15.39 21.62
CA GLN A 191 -3.62 -16.67 20.99
C GLN A 191 -2.47 -17.67 21.21
N THR A 192 -1.26 -17.16 21.18
CA THR A 192 -0.01 -17.93 21.43
C THR A 192 0.99 -17.07 22.17
N ALA A 193 2.09 -17.67 22.62
CA ALA A 193 3.20 -16.88 23.18
C ALA A 193 3.86 -16.04 22.04
N PRO A 194 4.35 -14.81 22.34
CA PRO A 194 5.11 -14.04 21.38
C PRO A 194 6.28 -14.82 20.78
N LEU A 195 6.54 -14.62 19.48
CA LEU A 195 7.59 -15.26 18.68
C LEU A 195 7.47 -16.79 18.51
N THR A 196 6.31 -17.39 18.78
CA THR A 196 6.10 -18.82 18.55
C THR A 196 5.55 -19.10 17.15
N GLU A 197 4.71 -18.24 16.62
CA GLU A 197 4.14 -18.38 15.28
C GLU A 197 3.76 -17.01 14.68
N TYR A 198 3.49 -17.01 13.38
CA TYR A 198 2.87 -15.90 12.69
C TYR A 198 1.35 -15.87 12.98
N SER A 199 0.87 -14.80 13.59
CA SER A 199 -0.55 -14.58 13.89
C SER A 199 -0.98 -13.19 13.44
N TYR A 200 -1.59 -13.10 12.25
CA TYR A 200 -2.00 -11.81 11.66
C TYR A 200 -3.00 -11.09 12.57
N SER A 201 -2.59 -9.97 13.15
CA SER A 201 -3.37 -9.21 14.12
C SER A 201 -3.66 -7.78 13.63
N ASN A 202 -4.94 -7.46 13.42
CA ASN A 202 -5.39 -6.11 13.12
C ASN A 202 -5.29 -5.22 14.36
N ILE A 203 -5.73 -5.72 15.52
CA ILE A 203 -5.65 -4.94 16.76
C ILE A 203 -4.19 -4.68 17.16
N GLY A 204 -3.26 -5.60 16.84
CA GLY A 204 -1.83 -5.35 17.05
C GLY A 204 -1.32 -4.11 16.32
N PHE A 205 -1.75 -3.87 15.09
CA PHE A 205 -1.42 -2.63 14.36
C PHE A 205 -2.17 -1.39 14.88
N GLY A 206 -3.38 -1.56 15.40
CA GLY A 206 -4.06 -0.49 16.13
C GLY A 206 -3.24 -0.01 17.33
N MET A 207 -2.75 -0.96 18.14
CA MET A 207 -1.86 -0.67 19.28
C MET A 207 -0.51 -0.10 18.85
N LEU A 208 0.07 -0.62 17.75
CA LEU A 208 1.32 -0.09 17.19
C LEU A 208 1.15 1.40 16.83
N GLY A 209 0.10 1.77 16.09
CA GLY A 209 -0.15 3.17 15.72
C GLY A 209 -0.31 4.09 16.94
N LEU A 210 -1.02 3.64 17.98
CA LEU A 210 -1.19 4.41 19.22
C LEU A 210 0.14 4.56 19.98
N ALA A 211 0.94 3.50 20.08
CA ALA A 211 2.25 3.55 20.73
C ALA A 211 3.21 4.49 20.00
N LEU A 212 3.22 4.50 18.66
CA LEU A 212 4.04 5.42 17.85
C LEU A 212 3.60 6.88 18.02
N SER A 213 2.29 7.14 18.05
CA SER A 213 1.73 8.48 18.32
C SER A 213 2.19 8.99 19.68
N ARG A 214 2.11 8.19 20.73
CA ARG A 214 2.54 8.54 22.08
C ARG A 214 4.06 8.73 22.19
N ALA A 215 4.84 7.86 21.59
CA ALA A 215 6.31 7.97 21.56
C ALA A 215 6.76 9.29 20.92
N ALA A 216 6.12 9.68 19.83
CA ALA A 216 6.42 10.92 19.12
C ALA A 216 5.77 12.17 19.76
N GLY A 217 4.74 12.02 20.60
CA GLY A 217 3.95 13.13 21.14
C GLY A 217 3.13 13.88 20.08
N VAL A 218 2.83 13.24 18.94
CA VAL A 218 2.11 13.82 17.80
C VAL A 218 1.02 12.84 17.34
N PRO A 219 -0.18 13.31 16.96
CA PRO A 219 -1.25 12.46 16.48
C PRO A 219 -0.82 11.57 15.31
N PHE A 220 -1.22 10.28 15.33
CA PHE A 220 -0.80 9.27 14.34
C PHE A 220 -1.06 9.70 12.87
N MET A 221 -2.28 10.20 12.59
CA MET A 221 -2.63 10.62 11.22
C MET A 221 -1.77 11.80 10.75
N GLU A 222 -1.45 12.73 11.64
CA GLU A 222 -0.57 13.87 11.35
C GLU A 222 0.88 13.41 11.08
N LEU A 223 1.38 12.42 11.83
CA LEU A 223 2.69 11.83 11.57
C LEU A 223 2.76 11.20 10.18
N VAL A 224 1.78 10.38 9.82
CA VAL A 224 1.73 9.75 8.48
C VAL A 224 1.62 10.80 7.38
N GLU A 225 0.77 11.80 7.57
CA GLU A 225 0.58 12.91 6.62
C GLU A 225 1.90 13.66 6.40
N THR A 226 2.56 14.06 7.48
CA THR A 226 3.74 14.95 7.40
C THR A 226 5.03 14.23 7.02
N LEU A 227 5.16 12.96 7.39
CA LEU A 227 6.39 12.20 7.21
C LEU A 227 6.36 11.27 5.99
N ILE A 228 5.18 10.95 5.45
CA ILE A 228 5.06 10.00 4.33
C ILE A 228 4.28 10.63 3.18
N ILE A 229 3.01 10.99 3.39
CA ILE A 229 2.09 11.39 2.32
C ILE A 229 2.59 12.65 1.62
N ARG A 230 2.80 13.71 2.38
CA ARG A 230 3.22 15.02 1.83
C ARG A 230 4.61 14.99 1.20
N PRO A 231 5.65 14.40 1.82
CA PRO A 231 6.98 14.30 1.20
C PRO A 231 6.97 13.54 -0.13
N LEU A 232 6.12 12.51 -0.27
CA LEU A 232 6.01 11.73 -1.50
C LEU A 232 5.07 12.34 -2.54
N GLY A 233 4.46 13.51 -2.27
CA GLY A 233 3.52 14.14 -3.19
C GLY A 233 2.25 13.31 -3.45
N MET A 234 1.80 12.51 -2.48
CA MET A 234 0.65 11.61 -2.59
C MET A 234 -0.67 12.39 -2.37
N GLU A 235 -0.96 13.35 -3.25
CA GLU A 235 -2.03 14.35 -3.10
C GLU A 235 -3.45 13.75 -3.01
N SER A 236 -3.63 12.51 -3.43
CA SER A 236 -4.92 11.79 -3.38
C SER A 236 -4.97 10.75 -2.26
N THR A 237 -3.97 10.75 -1.36
CA THR A 237 -3.89 9.83 -0.22
C THR A 237 -4.22 10.58 1.07
N THR A 238 -5.18 10.04 1.84
CA THR A 238 -5.65 10.67 3.08
C THR A 238 -6.32 9.66 4.00
N PHE A 239 -6.48 10.01 5.26
CA PHE A 239 -7.37 9.32 6.20
C PHE A 239 -8.79 9.89 6.17
N ILE A 240 -8.96 11.14 5.70
CA ILE A 240 -10.21 11.88 5.78
C ILE A 240 -10.52 12.46 4.39
N LEU A 241 -11.67 12.07 3.84
CA LEU A 241 -12.16 12.63 2.59
C LEU A 241 -13.01 13.87 2.89
N ASP A 242 -12.38 15.02 3.00
CA ASP A 242 -13.02 16.30 3.35
C ASP A 242 -13.03 17.32 2.21
N SER A 243 -12.28 17.06 1.12
CA SER A 243 -12.26 17.95 -0.02
C SER A 243 -13.26 17.53 -1.10
N PRO A 244 -13.96 18.47 -1.76
CA PRO A 244 -14.89 18.17 -2.85
C PRO A 244 -14.25 17.42 -4.02
N ASP A 245 -12.97 17.69 -4.34
CA ASP A 245 -12.25 17.01 -5.41
C ASP A 245 -12.00 15.53 -5.07
N LEU A 246 -11.55 15.24 -3.86
CA LEU A 246 -11.32 13.87 -3.41
C LEU A 246 -12.63 13.07 -3.36
N LEU A 247 -13.70 13.68 -2.83
CA LEU A 247 -15.03 13.07 -2.78
C LEU A 247 -15.56 12.76 -4.19
N ALA A 248 -15.37 13.67 -5.14
CA ALA A 248 -15.83 13.47 -6.53
C ALA A 248 -15.12 12.32 -7.24
N ARG A 249 -13.89 11.96 -6.80
CA ARG A 249 -13.09 10.86 -7.37
C ARG A 249 -13.20 9.55 -6.60
N MET A 250 -13.83 9.55 -5.42
CA MET A 250 -14.00 8.35 -4.62
C MET A 250 -14.88 7.33 -5.32
N SER A 251 -14.42 6.08 -5.44
CA SER A 251 -15.27 4.99 -5.92
C SER A 251 -16.28 4.59 -4.86
N VAL A 252 -17.43 4.09 -5.30
CA VAL A 252 -18.41 3.44 -4.41
C VAL A 252 -17.99 1.98 -4.22
N GLY A 253 -17.89 1.54 -2.97
CA GLY A 253 -17.59 0.15 -2.64
C GLY A 253 -18.85 -0.70 -2.73
N TYR A 254 -18.80 -1.76 -3.52
CA TYR A 254 -19.91 -2.69 -3.67
C TYR A 254 -19.58 -4.05 -3.06
N ALA A 255 -20.54 -4.64 -2.40
CA ALA A 255 -20.56 -6.03 -1.98
C ALA A 255 -21.72 -6.75 -2.66
N ARG A 256 -21.47 -7.95 -3.16
CA ARG A 256 -22.52 -8.79 -3.74
C ARG A 256 -23.07 -9.69 -2.64
N ASP A 257 -24.37 -9.60 -2.39
CA ASP A 257 -25.08 -10.55 -1.53
C ASP A 257 -24.94 -11.96 -2.11
N ARG A 258 -24.58 -12.93 -1.26
CA ARG A 258 -24.26 -14.30 -1.71
C ARG A 258 -25.49 -15.11 -2.11
N ASP A 259 -26.64 -14.80 -1.53
CA ASP A 259 -27.88 -15.55 -1.72
C ASP A 259 -28.71 -14.98 -2.87
N THR A 260 -28.78 -13.65 -2.97
CA THR A 260 -29.58 -12.95 -3.99
C THR A 260 -28.77 -12.51 -5.20
N GLY A 261 -27.44 -12.36 -5.08
CA GLY A 261 -26.57 -11.77 -6.09
C GLY A 261 -26.69 -10.25 -6.22
N GLU A 262 -27.51 -9.61 -5.38
CA GLU A 262 -27.75 -8.17 -5.40
C GLU A 262 -26.51 -7.39 -4.93
N LEU A 263 -26.25 -6.25 -5.56
CA LEU A 263 -25.16 -5.33 -5.15
C LEU A 263 -25.67 -4.36 -4.09
N THR A 264 -24.88 -4.21 -3.01
CA THR A 264 -25.13 -3.22 -1.95
C THR A 264 -23.86 -2.44 -1.65
N SER A 265 -24.00 -1.15 -1.34
CA SER A 265 -22.91 -0.27 -0.87
C SER A 265 -23.09 0.16 0.59
N GLU A 266 -24.09 -0.33 1.29
CA GLU A 266 -24.45 0.12 2.63
C GLU A 266 -23.30 0.03 3.63
N GLN A 267 -22.68 -1.15 3.76
CA GLN A 267 -21.57 -1.34 4.69
C GLN A 267 -20.35 -0.49 4.33
N ALA A 268 -20.04 -0.37 3.03
CA ALA A 268 -18.95 0.48 2.57
C ALA A 268 -19.18 1.95 2.91
N THR A 269 -20.42 2.42 2.76
CA THR A 269 -20.84 3.79 3.10
C THR A 269 -20.74 4.04 4.61
N LEU A 270 -21.21 3.12 5.44
CA LEU A 270 -21.11 3.24 6.90
C LEU A 270 -19.66 3.35 7.37
N GLU A 271 -18.74 2.61 6.76
CA GLU A 271 -17.31 2.65 7.13
C GLU A 271 -16.60 3.97 6.75
N HIS A 272 -17.20 4.84 5.92
CA HIS A 272 -16.63 6.18 5.66
C HIS A 272 -16.70 7.11 6.86
N PHE A 273 -17.61 6.90 7.81
CA PHE A 273 -17.69 7.68 9.05
C PHE A 273 -16.58 7.36 10.05
N GLY A 274 -15.86 6.27 9.81
CA GLY A 274 -14.73 5.82 10.61
C GLY A 274 -14.77 4.31 10.86
N ARG A 275 -13.62 3.76 11.23
CA ARG A 275 -13.41 2.33 11.41
C ARG A 275 -12.90 1.95 12.80
N GLY A 276 -13.21 2.78 13.81
CA GLY A 276 -12.77 2.54 15.17
C GLY A 276 -11.25 2.30 15.24
N TYR A 277 -10.80 1.30 15.98
CA TYR A 277 -9.38 1.00 16.18
C TYR A 277 -8.59 0.73 14.88
N LYS A 278 -9.28 0.56 13.72
CA LYS A 278 -8.66 0.16 12.44
C LYS A 278 -7.99 1.30 11.67
N ILE A 279 -7.84 2.49 12.23
CA ILE A 279 -7.18 3.62 11.52
C ILE A 279 -5.73 3.27 11.13
N PRO A 280 -4.85 2.79 12.02
CA PRO A 280 -3.47 2.45 11.63
C PRO A 280 -3.33 1.24 10.70
N ASN A 281 -4.35 0.38 10.64
CA ASN A 281 -4.29 -0.86 9.87
C ASN A 281 -5.24 -0.94 8.67
N GLY A 282 -6.06 0.11 8.42
CA GLY A 282 -7.07 0.06 7.36
C GLY A 282 -7.78 1.38 7.08
N GLY A 283 -7.26 2.53 7.55
CA GLY A 283 -7.91 3.83 7.46
C GLY A 283 -7.59 4.66 6.23
N VAL A 284 -6.57 4.31 5.45
CA VAL A 284 -6.06 5.13 4.34
C VAL A 284 -6.92 4.98 3.09
N TYR A 285 -7.18 6.10 2.41
CA TYR A 285 -7.68 6.21 1.04
C TYR A 285 -6.52 6.58 0.12
N SER A 286 -6.52 6.08 -1.13
CA SER A 286 -5.43 6.36 -2.07
C SER A 286 -5.85 6.12 -3.52
N THR A 287 -4.94 6.40 -4.46
CA THR A 287 -5.02 6.04 -5.88
C THR A 287 -3.91 5.07 -6.27
N VAL A 288 -4.03 4.45 -7.44
CA VAL A 288 -2.97 3.57 -7.98
C VAL A 288 -1.67 4.35 -8.24
N HIS A 289 -1.74 5.64 -8.56
CA HIS A 289 -0.56 6.49 -8.73
C HIS A 289 0.16 6.76 -7.41
N ASP A 290 -0.59 7.09 -6.36
CA ASP A 290 0.00 7.37 -5.05
C ASP A 290 0.60 6.08 -4.44
N LEU A 291 -0.06 4.92 -4.62
CA LEU A 291 0.53 3.64 -4.21
C LEU A 291 1.78 3.28 -5.04
N ALA A 292 1.87 3.70 -6.31
CA ALA A 292 3.08 3.56 -7.11
C ALA A 292 4.22 4.43 -6.54
N ALA A 293 3.92 5.67 -6.11
CA ALA A 293 4.90 6.54 -5.43
C ALA A 293 5.40 5.92 -4.11
N LEU A 294 4.49 5.31 -3.31
CA LEU A 294 4.87 4.57 -2.11
C LEU A 294 5.80 3.39 -2.43
N GLY A 295 5.46 2.60 -3.46
CA GLY A 295 6.29 1.48 -3.93
C GLY A 295 7.67 1.94 -4.41
N ALA A 296 7.73 3.03 -5.17
CA ALA A 296 8.98 3.65 -5.62
C ALA A 296 9.86 4.06 -4.43
N ALA A 297 9.30 4.76 -3.45
CA ALA A 297 10.01 5.18 -2.24
C ALA A 297 10.57 3.97 -1.45
N LEU A 298 9.81 2.88 -1.34
CA LEU A 298 10.28 1.64 -0.73
C LEU A 298 11.39 0.96 -1.53
N MET A 299 11.42 1.10 -2.84
CA MET A 299 12.53 0.64 -3.68
C MET A 299 13.75 1.57 -3.63
N GLY A 300 13.65 2.72 -2.99
CA GLY A 300 14.70 3.74 -2.96
C GLY A 300 14.81 4.54 -4.25
N GLU A 301 13.71 4.65 -4.98
CA GLU A 301 13.60 5.40 -6.23
C GLU A 301 12.91 6.75 -5.97
N GLY A 302 13.13 7.70 -6.87
CA GLY A 302 12.61 9.07 -6.77
C GLY A 302 13.53 10.02 -6.01
N ASP A 303 13.17 11.31 -6.04
CA ASP A 303 13.98 12.40 -5.51
C ASP A 303 13.93 12.49 -3.97
N VAL A 304 12.87 11.96 -3.37
CA VAL A 304 12.65 12.01 -1.91
C VAL A 304 12.86 10.63 -1.30
N GLN A 305 13.82 10.55 -0.38
CA GLN A 305 14.08 9.33 0.39
C GLN A 305 13.45 9.46 1.77
N ILE A 306 12.38 8.71 2.01
CA ILE A 306 11.67 8.68 3.31
C ILE A 306 12.24 7.67 4.29
N LEU A 307 13.09 6.74 3.82
CA LEU A 307 13.79 5.73 4.62
C LEU A 307 15.19 5.50 4.06
N SER A 308 16.14 5.23 4.93
CA SER A 308 17.46 4.74 4.55
C SER A 308 17.40 3.36 3.89
N GLU A 309 18.43 2.98 3.13
CA GLU A 309 18.57 1.64 2.56
C GLU A 309 18.54 0.56 3.65
N LYS A 310 19.19 0.83 4.80
CA LYS A 310 19.20 -0.06 5.95
C LYS A 310 17.78 -0.34 6.45
N SER A 311 16.97 0.68 6.63
CA SER A 311 15.59 0.55 7.10
C SER A 311 14.70 -0.19 6.09
N ARG A 312 14.83 0.11 4.80
CA ARG A 312 14.12 -0.61 3.74
C ARG A 312 14.51 -2.10 3.74
N SER A 313 15.80 -2.39 3.83
CA SER A 313 16.30 -3.77 3.89
C SER A 313 15.74 -4.52 5.11
N GLU A 314 15.70 -3.87 6.29
CA GLU A 314 15.10 -4.45 7.49
C GLU A 314 13.62 -4.76 7.32
N MET A 315 12.86 -3.87 6.67
CA MET A 315 11.43 -4.10 6.37
C MET A 315 11.21 -5.30 5.44
N PHE A 316 12.14 -5.58 4.53
CA PHE A 316 12.04 -6.67 3.55
C PHE A 316 12.60 -8.00 4.07
N ASN A 317 13.20 -8.02 5.25
CA ASN A 317 13.67 -9.26 5.85
C ASN A 317 12.51 -10.03 6.51
N PRO A 318 12.42 -11.36 6.30
CA PRO A 318 11.47 -12.17 7.04
C PRO A 318 11.72 -12.05 8.55
N GLN A 319 10.67 -11.80 9.31
CA GLN A 319 10.73 -11.70 10.76
C GLN A 319 10.33 -13.04 11.37
N ALA A 320 11.29 -13.85 11.78
CA ALA A 320 11.02 -15.17 12.34
C ALA A 320 10.06 -15.09 13.55
N PRO A 321 9.08 -15.99 13.66
CA PRO A 321 8.81 -17.16 12.80
C PRO A 321 8.01 -16.84 11.51
N ALA A 322 7.69 -15.58 11.22
CA ALA A 322 6.97 -15.15 10.00
C ALA A 322 7.91 -15.20 8.79
N THR A 323 7.88 -16.26 8.00
CA THR A 323 8.76 -16.41 6.84
C THR A 323 8.31 -15.64 5.60
N GLY A 324 7.03 -15.40 5.44
CA GLY A 324 6.43 -14.67 4.30
C GLY A 324 6.02 -13.22 4.63
N TYR A 325 6.51 -12.67 5.77
CA TYR A 325 6.14 -11.32 6.20
C TYR A 325 7.34 -10.61 6.84
N GLY A 326 7.59 -9.40 6.40
CA GLY A 326 8.57 -8.49 6.98
C GLY A 326 7.94 -7.54 7.99
N LEU A 327 8.35 -6.27 7.99
CA LEU A 327 7.72 -5.23 8.81
C LEU A 327 6.64 -4.52 7.99
N GLY A 328 5.37 -4.88 8.20
CA GLY A 328 4.21 -4.30 7.53
C GLY A 328 4.10 -4.61 6.02
N LEU A 329 4.80 -5.64 5.53
CA LEU A 329 4.88 -6.01 4.12
C LEU A 329 4.85 -7.53 3.95
N PHE A 330 4.09 -8.02 2.97
CA PHE A 330 4.20 -9.39 2.49
C PHE A 330 5.47 -9.56 1.65
N LEU A 331 6.08 -10.73 1.78
CA LEU A 331 7.22 -11.18 0.99
C LEU A 331 6.71 -12.33 0.11
N TYR A 332 6.33 -11.99 -1.11
CA TYR A 332 5.83 -12.98 -2.08
C TYR A 332 7.01 -13.77 -2.63
N ASP A 333 6.82 -15.07 -2.86
CA ASP A 333 7.86 -15.93 -3.40
C ASP A 333 9.15 -15.90 -2.54
N SER A 334 8.98 -16.00 -1.20
CA SER A 334 10.09 -15.90 -0.24
C SER A 334 11.19 -16.95 -0.45
N ASP A 335 10.91 -18.02 -1.20
CA ASP A 335 11.89 -19.03 -1.62
C ASP A 335 12.78 -18.54 -2.79
N GLU A 336 12.31 -17.55 -3.56
CA GLU A 336 13.09 -16.82 -4.56
C GLU A 336 13.78 -15.62 -3.91
N ARG A 337 15.01 -15.35 -4.28
CA ARG A 337 15.75 -14.23 -3.70
C ARG A 337 16.20 -13.22 -4.75
N PRO A 338 15.89 -11.94 -4.57
CA PRO A 338 14.99 -11.34 -3.55
C PRO A 338 13.52 -11.59 -3.88
N PRO A 339 12.66 -11.69 -2.85
CA PRO A 339 11.22 -11.84 -3.05
C PRO A 339 10.60 -10.58 -3.65
N LEU A 340 9.45 -10.72 -4.30
CA LEU A 340 8.56 -9.58 -4.53
C LEU A 340 8.02 -9.09 -3.21
N VAL A 341 7.92 -7.78 -3.05
CA VAL A 341 7.51 -7.12 -1.80
C VAL A 341 6.24 -6.32 -2.03
N GLY A 342 5.34 -6.29 -1.06
CA GLY A 342 4.12 -5.49 -1.17
C GLY A 342 3.12 -5.77 -0.08
N HIS A 343 1.88 -5.37 -0.29
CA HIS A 343 0.77 -5.70 0.60
C HIS A 343 -0.56 -5.70 -0.16
N SER A 344 -1.51 -6.48 0.32
CA SER A 344 -2.89 -6.45 -0.15
C SER A 344 -3.81 -5.90 0.94
N GLY A 345 -4.97 -5.39 0.54
CA GLY A 345 -5.96 -4.89 1.47
C GLY A 345 -7.38 -5.25 1.06
N SER A 346 -8.22 -5.49 2.05
CA SER A 346 -9.64 -5.73 1.87
C SER A 346 -10.43 -5.04 2.98
N VAL A 347 -11.43 -4.30 2.60
CA VAL A 347 -12.44 -3.68 3.48
C VAL A 347 -13.79 -3.76 2.78
N ALA A 348 -14.87 -3.40 3.46
CA ALA A 348 -16.19 -3.48 2.88
C ALA A 348 -16.26 -2.84 1.48
N GLY A 349 -16.55 -3.64 0.47
CA GLY A 349 -16.70 -3.21 -0.92
C GLY A 349 -15.42 -2.80 -1.67
N TYR A 350 -14.23 -2.90 -1.04
CA TYR A 350 -12.97 -2.50 -1.66
C TYR A 350 -11.88 -3.55 -1.45
N ASN A 351 -11.08 -3.74 -2.48
CA ASN A 351 -9.83 -4.48 -2.39
C ASN A 351 -8.72 -3.67 -3.07
N ALA A 352 -7.53 -3.76 -2.51
CA ALA A 352 -6.36 -3.07 -3.02
C ALA A 352 -5.15 -4.00 -3.02
N HIS A 353 -4.22 -3.72 -3.89
CA HIS A 353 -2.94 -4.42 -3.97
C HIS A 353 -1.85 -3.47 -4.41
N PHE A 354 -0.66 -3.57 -3.82
CA PHE A 354 0.56 -3.07 -4.42
C PHE A 354 1.67 -4.09 -4.21
N ALA A 355 2.52 -4.25 -5.21
CA ALA A 355 3.68 -5.12 -5.14
C ALA A 355 4.78 -4.58 -6.06
N PHE A 356 6.03 -4.86 -5.72
CA PHE A 356 7.19 -4.44 -6.51
C PHE A 356 8.34 -5.45 -6.39
N ASP A 357 9.21 -5.43 -7.40
CA ASP A 357 10.47 -6.17 -7.42
C ASP A 357 11.62 -5.20 -7.07
N PRO A 358 12.27 -5.35 -5.91
CA PRO A 358 13.38 -4.49 -5.53
C PRO A 358 14.58 -4.52 -6.49
N GLN A 359 14.74 -5.59 -7.29
CA GLN A 359 15.84 -5.74 -8.27
C GLN A 359 15.56 -5.02 -9.57
N THR A 360 14.44 -5.35 -10.22
CA THR A 360 14.10 -4.78 -11.54
C THR A 360 13.50 -3.38 -11.43
N LYS A 361 13.12 -2.96 -10.23
CA LYS A 361 12.44 -1.70 -9.95
C LYS A 361 11.07 -1.57 -10.62
N LEU A 362 10.48 -2.70 -11.01
CA LEU A 362 9.12 -2.76 -11.52
C LEU A 362 8.14 -2.96 -10.36
N GLY A 363 6.95 -2.41 -10.51
CA GLY A 363 5.87 -2.61 -9.56
C GLY A 363 4.50 -2.45 -10.21
N VAL A 364 3.49 -2.89 -9.45
CA VAL A 364 2.07 -2.79 -9.79
C VAL A 364 1.28 -2.29 -8.60
N SER A 365 0.22 -1.54 -8.85
CA SER A 365 -0.77 -1.14 -7.86
C SER A 365 -2.17 -1.31 -8.42
N MET A 366 -3.17 -1.65 -7.58
CA MET A 366 -4.53 -1.93 -7.99
C MET A 366 -5.53 -1.57 -6.90
N PHE A 367 -6.65 -1.01 -7.33
CA PHE A 367 -7.90 -0.94 -6.55
C PHE A 367 -9.02 -1.60 -7.33
N ARG A 368 -9.92 -2.29 -6.64
CA ARG A 368 -11.13 -2.83 -7.23
C ARG A 368 -12.32 -2.76 -6.27
N THR A 369 -13.51 -2.58 -6.85
CA THR A 369 -14.82 -2.69 -6.17
C THR A 369 -15.69 -3.78 -6.79
N THR A 370 -15.18 -4.48 -7.79
CA THR A 370 -15.79 -5.64 -8.47
C THR A 370 -15.44 -6.96 -7.75
N SER A 371 -16.17 -8.03 -7.99
CA SER A 371 -15.84 -9.38 -7.50
C SER A 371 -14.67 -10.01 -8.27
N TYR A 372 -14.47 -9.66 -9.54
CA TYR A 372 -13.30 -10.09 -10.31
C TYR A 372 -12.00 -9.61 -9.66
N ASN A 373 -11.02 -10.50 -9.55
CA ASN A 373 -9.72 -10.24 -8.94
C ASN A 373 -8.58 -10.33 -9.97
N PRO A 374 -8.14 -9.20 -10.55
CA PRO A 374 -7.05 -9.20 -11.51
C PRO A 374 -5.77 -9.84 -10.94
N PRO A 375 -5.05 -10.69 -11.70
CA PRO A 375 -3.84 -11.37 -11.23
C PRO A 375 -2.61 -10.44 -11.30
N VAL A 376 -2.64 -9.32 -10.55
CA VAL A 376 -1.60 -8.26 -10.66
C VAL A 376 -0.21 -8.71 -10.21
N VAL A 377 -0.10 -9.67 -9.28
CA VAL A 377 1.20 -10.21 -8.87
C VAL A 377 1.78 -11.12 -9.94
N ASP A 378 0.92 -11.89 -10.65
CA ASP A 378 1.37 -12.72 -11.77
C ASP A 378 1.80 -11.86 -12.96
N LEU A 379 1.06 -10.76 -13.22
CA LEU A 379 1.53 -9.75 -14.17
C LEU A 379 2.92 -9.24 -13.80
N LEU A 380 3.14 -8.84 -12.54
CA LEU A 380 4.45 -8.36 -12.10
C LEU A 380 5.54 -9.42 -12.30
N ARG A 381 5.29 -10.70 -11.97
CA ARG A 381 6.23 -11.79 -12.22
C ARG A 381 6.57 -11.93 -13.71
N GLU A 382 5.57 -11.81 -14.57
CA GLU A 382 5.77 -11.89 -16.01
C GLU A 382 6.59 -10.72 -16.54
N LEU A 383 6.25 -9.49 -16.12
CA LEU A 383 6.99 -8.28 -16.51
C LEU A 383 8.44 -8.31 -16.02
N THR A 384 8.68 -8.75 -14.79
CA THR A 384 10.04 -8.86 -14.23
C THR A 384 10.88 -9.90 -14.97
N ARG A 385 10.29 -11.03 -15.41
CA ARG A 385 10.98 -12.02 -16.25
C ARG A 385 11.30 -11.48 -17.64
N ALA A 386 10.46 -10.62 -18.18
CA ALA A 386 10.66 -10.06 -19.52
C ALA A 386 11.81 -9.03 -19.58
N VAL A 387 12.25 -8.47 -18.44
CA VAL A 387 13.34 -7.48 -18.37
C VAL A 387 14.63 -8.03 -17.76
N ARG A 388 14.61 -9.22 -17.15
CA ARG A 388 15.77 -9.97 -16.69
C ARG A 388 16.43 -10.71 -17.86
#